data_7657205d8d283dfa02bc4a5751ff7a1e
#
_entry.id   7657205d8d283dfa02bc4a5751ff7a1e
#
_cell.length_a   1.000
_cell.length_b   1.000
_cell.length_c   1.000
_cell.angle_alpha   90.00
_cell.angle_beta   90.00
_cell.angle_gamma   90.00
#
_symmetry.space_group_name_H-M   'P 1'
#
loop_
_entity.id
_entity.type
_entity.pdbx_description
1 polymer ?
#
loop_
_entity_poly.entity_id
_entity_poly.type
_entity_poly.pdbx_seq_one_letter_code
_entity_poly.pdbx_strand_id
1 'polypeptide(L)'
;PVMIAKANNKLFDTGAAVMNLNYTGTSQNVVLPAGTYKFECWGAQGGYRSSSTYGGKGGYSVGTIALTQTTNLFVYVGGSGNSATAYTNGIYAGGFNGGGYRYGYKGGGGATDIRIGKDDLYARIIVAGGGGSDGATTRMGMYGGGLEGGTTTESCGSGGYGGTQTGNTWLTTTQTTSATSTSNCYAGFGFGGNGCYSSSGYAGAGGGGWYGGSGSYPDGSGDDDRGGGGGSGYVY
;
A
#
# COMPACT_ATOMS: atom_id res chain seq x y z
N PRO A 1 9.51 0.05 -6.92
CA PRO A 1 10.36 -0.88 -7.67
C PRO A 1 10.67 -2.15 -6.88
N VAL A 2 11.18 -3.14 -7.56
CA VAL A 2 11.79 -4.34 -6.98
C VAL A 2 13.21 -4.44 -7.47
N MET A 3 14.11 -4.80 -6.58
CA MET A 3 15.48 -5.16 -6.92
C MET A 3 15.74 -6.61 -6.48
N ILE A 4 16.29 -7.40 -7.39
CA ILE A 4 16.71 -8.78 -7.14
C ILE A 4 18.20 -8.86 -7.42
N ALA A 5 18.97 -9.25 -6.42
CA ALA A 5 20.42 -9.47 -6.55
C ALA A 5 20.75 -10.92 -6.19
N LYS A 6 21.54 -11.60 -7.03
CA LYS A 6 22.10 -12.90 -6.72
C LYS A 6 23.25 -12.73 -5.76
N ALA A 7 23.20 -13.37 -4.60
CA ALA A 7 24.31 -13.42 -3.68
C ALA A 7 25.39 -14.40 -4.22
N ASN A 8 26.58 -13.92 -4.46
CA ASN A 8 27.71 -14.76 -4.82
C ASN A 8 28.42 -15.25 -3.56
N ASN A 9 28.73 -16.55 -3.47
CA ASN A 9 29.43 -17.14 -2.34
C ASN A 9 30.92 -16.77 -2.24
N LYS A 10 31.40 -15.83 -3.05
CA LYS A 10 32.78 -15.36 -3.02
C LYS A 10 32.87 -13.98 -2.34
N LEU A 11 33.66 -13.91 -1.30
CA LEU A 11 33.85 -12.73 -0.44
C LEU A 11 34.33 -11.46 -1.17
N PHE A 12 34.67 -11.54 -2.46
CA PHE A 12 35.26 -10.45 -3.27
C PHE A 12 34.68 -10.36 -4.69
N ASP A 13 33.50 -10.93 -4.97
CA ASP A 13 32.93 -10.81 -6.30
C ASP A 13 32.06 -9.54 -6.39
N THR A 14 32.62 -8.49 -6.98
CA THR A 14 31.96 -7.19 -7.23
C THR A 14 30.93 -7.24 -8.37
N GLY A 15 30.66 -8.41 -8.94
CA GLY A 15 29.82 -8.63 -10.09
C GLY A 15 28.47 -9.29 -9.81
N ALA A 16 27.81 -9.01 -8.68
CA ALA A 16 26.45 -9.50 -8.44
C ALA A 16 25.50 -8.97 -9.54
N ALA A 17 24.91 -9.89 -10.32
CA ALA A 17 23.88 -9.49 -11.29
C ALA A 17 22.68 -8.90 -10.56
N VAL A 18 22.36 -7.66 -10.81
CA VAL A 18 21.21 -6.95 -10.25
C VAL A 18 20.14 -6.81 -11.31
N MET A 19 18.93 -7.27 -11.01
CA MET A 19 17.75 -7.06 -11.83
C MET A 19 16.85 -6.01 -11.16
N ASN A 20 16.54 -4.94 -11.88
CA ASN A 20 15.61 -3.91 -11.44
C ASN A 20 14.29 -4.06 -12.21
N LEU A 21 13.18 -4.15 -11.47
CA LEU A 21 11.82 -4.26 -12.01
C LEU A 21 11.04 -3.01 -11.63
N ASN A 22 10.61 -2.27 -12.64
CA ASN A 22 9.84 -1.05 -12.48
C ASN A 22 8.34 -1.32 -12.61
N TYR A 23 7.54 -0.35 -12.27
CA TYR A 23 6.10 -0.37 -12.43
C TYR A 23 5.69 -0.53 -13.90
N THR A 24 4.81 -1.49 -14.19
CA THR A 24 4.24 -1.76 -15.51
C THR A 24 2.72 -1.77 -15.54
N GLY A 25 2.07 -1.76 -14.37
CA GLY A 25 0.62 -1.91 -14.24
C GLY A 25 0.12 -3.35 -14.35
N THR A 26 1.02 -4.31 -14.49
CA THR A 26 0.71 -5.75 -14.57
C THR A 26 1.73 -6.56 -13.77
N SER A 27 1.45 -7.86 -13.55
CA SER A 27 2.43 -8.81 -13.02
C SER A 27 3.59 -9.02 -14.00
N GLN A 28 4.78 -9.23 -13.48
CA GLN A 28 5.99 -9.51 -14.22
C GLN A 28 6.53 -10.88 -13.80
N ASN A 29 6.73 -11.78 -14.75
CA ASN A 29 7.25 -13.12 -14.49
C ASN A 29 8.78 -13.12 -14.56
N VAL A 30 9.42 -13.68 -13.52
CA VAL A 30 10.87 -13.83 -13.43
C VAL A 30 11.18 -15.29 -13.09
N VAL A 31 12.04 -15.92 -13.88
CA VAL A 31 12.51 -17.28 -13.63
C VAL A 31 13.94 -17.19 -13.11
N LEU A 32 14.17 -17.66 -11.88
CA LEU A 32 15.47 -17.68 -11.25
C LEU A 32 16.00 -19.11 -11.12
N PRO A 33 17.24 -19.41 -11.53
CA PRO A 33 17.86 -20.72 -11.25
C PRO A 33 18.11 -20.89 -9.74
N ALA A 34 18.48 -22.11 -9.34
CA ALA A 34 18.93 -22.38 -7.96
C ALA A 34 20.03 -21.39 -7.55
N GLY A 35 19.96 -20.90 -6.32
CA GLY A 35 20.91 -19.91 -5.79
C GLY A 35 20.31 -19.11 -4.64
N THR A 36 21.13 -18.28 -4.02
CA THR A 36 20.71 -17.36 -2.95
C THR A 36 20.49 -15.97 -3.55
N TYR A 37 19.35 -15.37 -3.23
CA TYR A 37 18.92 -14.08 -3.79
C TYR A 37 18.51 -13.13 -2.67
N LYS A 38 18.93 -11.88 -2.76
CA LYS A 38 18.42 -10.77 -1.97
C LYS A 38 17.31 -10.08 -2.76
N PHE A 39 16.17 -9.89 -2.14
CA PHE A 39 15.05 -9.14 -2.67
C PHE A 39 14.88 -7.84 -1.89
N GLU A 40 14.65 -6.75 -2.60
CA GLU A 40 14.33 -5.44 -2.04
C GLU A 40 13.09 -4.90 -2.74
N CYS A 41 12.07 -4.56 -1.96
CA CYS A 41 10.78 -4.07 -2.46
C CYS A 41 10.46 -2.70 -1.87
N TRP A 42 9.95 -1.81 -2.69
CA TRP A 42 9.43 -0.49 -2.28
C TRP A 42 7.97 -0.39 -2.69
N GLY A 43 7.10 -0.17 -1.72
CA GLY A 43 5.68 0.12 -1.95
C GLY A 43 5.49 1.46 -2.65
N ALA A 44 4.31 1.68 -3.19
CA ALA A 44 3.99 2.91 -3.90
C ALA A 44 3.46 4.01 -2.97
N GLN A 45 3.64 5.26 -3.37
CA GLN A 45 3.10 6.41 -2.67
C GLN A 45 1.59 6.52 -2.86
N GLY A 46 0.87 6.98 -1.85
CA GLY A 46 -0.53 7.40 -1.95
C GLY A 46 -0.70 8.69 -2.76
N GLY A 47 -1.89 8.88 -3.31
CA GLY A 47 -2.24 10.08 -4.04
C GLY A 47 -2.29 11.33 -3.14
N TYR A 48 -2.08 12.52 -3.72
CA TYR A 48 -2.08 13.79 -3.01
C TYR A 48 -2.73 14.90 -3.86
N ARG A 49 -3.20 15.96 -3.19
CA ARG A 49 -3.90 17.09 -3.84
C ARG A 49 -2.96 18.21 -4.27
N SER A 50 -1.98 18.56 -3.45
CA SER A 50 -1.14 19.72 -3.68
C SER A 50 0.30 19.46 -3.23
N SER A 51 1.23 20.34 -3.63
CA SER A 51 2.62 20.29 -3.18
C SER A 51 2.82 20.51 -1.67
N SER A 52 1.80 20.99 -0.97
CA SER A 52 1.82 21.20 0.50
C SER A 52 1.24 20.02 1.29
N THR A 53 0.55 19.08 0.62
CA THR A 53 0.04 17.84 1.24
C THR A 53 0.58 16.66 0.48
N TYR A 54 1.03 15.65 1.20
CA TYR A 54 1.65 14.48 0.60
C TYR A 54 0.84 13.22 0.93
N GLY A 55 0.60 12.39 -0.09
CA GLY A 55 0.26 11.00 0.15
C GLY A 55 1.39 10.31 0.91
N GLY A 56 1.05 9.35 1.75
CA GLY A 56 2.02 8.57 2.50
C GLY A 56 3.02 7.91 1.57
N LYS A 57 4.28 7.90 1.96
CA LYS A 57 5.32 7.17 1.22
C LYS A 57 5.07 5.67 1.35
N GLY A 58 5.42 4.91 0.31
CA GLY A 58 5.45 3.45 0.40
C GLY A 58 6.53 2.96 1.37
N GLY A 59 6.30 1.77 1.94
CA GLY A 59 7.24 1.07 2.80
C GLY A 59 8.39 0.44 2.02
N TYR A 60 9.33 -0.10 2.76
CA TYR A 60 10.46 -0.86 2.25
C TYR A 60 10.54 -2.21 2.96
N SER A 61 10.77 -3.26 2.20
CA SER A 61 10.99 -4.61 2.72
C SER A 61 12.19 -5.25 2.03
N VAL A 62 13.00 -5.96 2.81
CA VAL A 62 14.18 -6.65 2.32
C VAL A 62 14.26 -8.05 2.92
N GLY A 63 14.63 -9.04 2.10
CA GLY A 63 14.81 -10.41 2.54
C GLY A 63 15.80 -11.16 1.65
N THR A 64 16.29 -12.29 2.14
CA THR A 64 17.18 -13.19 1.40
C THR A 64 16.56 -14.58 1.38
N ILE A 65 16.53 -15.22 0.23
CA ILE A 65 16.00 -16.58 0.05
C ILE A 65 17.01 -17.45 -0.69
N ALA A 66 17.12 -18.71 -0.27
CA ALA A 66 17.84 -19.75 -0.99
C ALA A 66 16.85 -20.57 -1.82
N LEU A 67 16.98 -20.52 -3.14
CA LEU A 67 16.21 -21.34 -4.07
C LEU A 67 17.00 -22.63 -4.35
N THR A 68 16.41 -23.78 -4.08
CA THR A 68 17.03 -25.10 -4.28
C THR A 68 16.90 -25.61 -5.71
N GLN A 69 16.01 -25.02 -6.49
CA GLN A 69 15.76 -25.36 -7.89
C GLN A 69 15.35 -24.13 -8.68
N THR A 70 15.30 -24.25 -10.01
CA THR A 70 14.75 -23.19 -10.87
C THR A 70 13.32 -22.88 -10.47
N THR A 71 13.04 -21.62 -10.18
CA THR A 71 11.80 -21.16 -9.56
C THR A 71 11.19 -20.01 -10.34
N ASN A 72 9.90 -20.08 -10.58
CA ASN A 72 9.11 -19.00 -11.17
C ASN A 72 8.61 -18.05 -10.08
N LEU A 73 8.82 -16.77 -10.29
CA LEU A 73 8.36 -15.69 -9.42
C LEU A 73 7.37 -14.79 -10.19
N PHE A 74 6.33 -14.36 -9.50
CA PHE A 74 5.40 -13.34 -9.97
C PHE A 74 5.64 -12.07 -9.17
N VAL A 75 6.09 -11.03 -9.85
CA VAL A 75 6.47 -9.75 -9.24
C VAL A 75 5.41 -8.71 -9.54
N TYR A 76 4.86 -8.12 -8.50
CA TYR A 76 3.86 -7.06 -8.55
C TYR A 76 4.49 -5.78 -8.01
N VAL A 77 4.78 -4.83 -8.91
CA VAL A 77 5.29 -3.51 -8.49
C VAL A 77 4.11 -2.57 -8.32
N GLY A 78 3.92 -2.07 -7.11
CA GLY A 78 2.82 -1.19 -6.75
C GLY A 78 2.77 0.08 -7.59
N GLY A 79 1.56 0.48 -7.98
CA GLY A 79 1.30 1.77 -8.62
C GLY A 79 1.02 2.86 -7.60
N SER A 80 1.39 4.10 -7.89
CA SER A 80 0.98 5.26 -7.08
C SER A 80 -0.53 5.42 -7.11
N GLY A 81 -1.12 5.87 -6.01
CA GLY A 81 -2.50 6.31 -6.00
C GLY A 81 -2.71 7.50 -6.94
N ASN A 82 -3.85 7.55 -7.63
CA ASN A 82 -4.19 8.69 -8.47
C ASN A 82 -4.26 9.97 -7.64
N SER A 83 -3.77 11.05 -8.21
CA SER A 83 -3.76 12.39 -7.61
C SER A 83 -4.62 13.34 -8.43
N ALA A 84 -5.32 14.29 -7.76
CA ALA A 84 -6.07 15.34 -8.43
C ALA A 84 -5.89 16.67 -7.70
N THR A 85 -5.67 17.73 -8.45
CA THR A 85 -5.53 19.10 -7.91
C THR A 85 -6.86 19.78 -7.64
N ALA A 86 -7.95 19.27 -8.22
CA ALA A 86 -9.30 19.80 -8.05
C ALA A 86 -10.31 18.66 -7.88
N TYR A 87 -11.42 18.95 -7.18
CA TYR A 87 -12.55 18.03 -7.09
C TYR A 87 -13.14 17.79 -8.48
N THR A 88 -13.31 16.52 -8.81
CA THR A 88 -14.08 16.11 -9.99
C THR A 88 -15.06 15.01 -9.59
N ASN A 89 -16.26 15.04 -10.19
CA ASN A 89 -17.24 13.98 -10.01
C ASN A 89 -16.74 12.68 -10.66
N GLY A 90 -15.97 11.88 -9.94
CA GLY A 90 -15.44 10.62 -10.44
C GLY A 90 -14.76 9.79 -9.36
N ILE A 91 -14.57 8.51 -9.66
CA ILE A 91 -13.81 7.60 -8.80
C ILE A 91 -12.33 7.71 -9.18
N TYR A 92 -11.50 8.04 -8.22
CA TYR A 92 -10.04 8.01 -8.37
C TYR A 92 -9.53 6.65 -7.92
N ALA A 93 -9.00 5.90 -8.89
CA ALA A 93 -8.46 4.58 -8.64
C ALA A 93 -7.31 4.63 -7.63
N GLY A 94 -7.27 3.64 -6.76
CA GLY A 94 -6.08 3.30 -6.00
C GLY A 94 -4.97 2.80 -6.91
N GLY A 95 -3.76 2.82 -6.41
CA GLY A 95 -2.59 2.28 -7.09
C GLY A 95 -2.73 0.78 -7.35
N PHE A 96 -2.22 0.33 -8.48
CA PHE A 96 -2.16 -1.09 -8.83
C PHE A 96 -1.57 -1.92 -7.69
N ASN A 97 -2.09 -3.11 -7.50
CA ASN A 97 -1.78 -4.04 -6.43
C ASN A 97 -2.27 -3.56 -5.05
N GLY A 98 -3.56 -3.27 -4.98
CA GLY A 98 -4.33 -3.18 -3.74
C GLY A 98 -4.46 -1.81 -3.10
N GLY A 99 -4.12 -0.70 -3.75
CA GLY A 99 -4.45 0.62 -3.24
C GLY A 99 -5.96 0.86 -3.17
N GLY A 100 -6.47 1.44 -2.08
CA GLY A 100 -7.88 1.82 -1.94
C GLY A 100 -8.26 2.94 -2.90
N TYR A 101 -9.50 2.92 -3.41
CA TYR A 101 -10.01 3.99 -4.28
C TYR A 101 -10.76 5.07 -3.49
N ARG A 102 -11.04 6.20 -4.14
CA ARG A 102 -11.84 7.26 -3.58
C ARG A 102 -12.70 7.97 -4.63
N TYR A 103 -13.85 8.46 -4.17
CA TYR A 103 -14.66 9.39 -4.96
C TYR A 103 -14.15 10.83 -4.77
N GLY A 104 -13.84 11.50 -5.84
CA GLY A 104 -13.60 12.95 -5.87
C GLY A 104 -12.14 13.42 -5.94
N TYR A 105 -11.12 12.70 -5.38
CA TYR A 105 -9.75 13.24 -5.34
C TYR A 105 -8.58 12.23 -5.51
N LYS A 106 -8.41 11.22 -4.64
CA LYS A 106 -7.10 10.56 -4.54
C LYS A 106 -7.22 9.13 -4.01
N GLY A 107 -6.47 8.20 -4.61
CA GLY A 107 -6.41 6.81 -4.18
C GLY A 107 -5.20 6.51 -3.28
N GLY A 108 -5.24 5.43 -2.52
CA GLY A 108 -4.09 4.90 -1.81
C GLY A 108 -3.07 4.28 -2.75
N GLY A 109 -1.80 4.20 -2.34
CA GLY A 109 -0.73 3.54 -3.09
C GLY A 109 -0.85 2.01 -3.02
N GLY A 110 -0.45 1.32 -4.07
CA GLY A 110 -0.41 -0.13 -4.11
C GLY A 110 0.82 -0.71 -3.38
N ALA A 111 0.69 -1.95 -2.90
CA ALA A 111 1.81 -2.70 -2.38
C ALA A 111 2.74 -3.18 -3.50
N THR A 112 3.99 -3.45 -3.16
CA THR A 112 4.91 -4.19 -4.03
C THR A 112 5.17 -5.55 -3.39
N ASP A 113 4.95 -6.63 -4.13
CA ASP A 113 5.16 -7.98 -3.61
C ASP A 113 5.80 -8.94 -4.63
N ILE A 114 6.37 -10.00 -4.10
CA ILE A 114 6.89 -11.15 -4.86
C ILE A 114 6.18 -12.40 -4.37
N ARG A 115 5.65 -13.18 -5.32
CA ARG A 115 4.98 -14.45 -5.10
C ARG A 115 5.82 -15.58 -5.67
N ILE A 116 5.83 -16.73 -5.00
CA ILE A 116 6.65 -17.89 -5.41
C ILE A 116 5.78 -19.06 -5.87
N GLY A 117 6.09 -19.60 -7.04
CA GLY A 117 5.48 -20.82 -7.58
C GLY A 117 4.04 -20.67 -8.09
N LYS A 118 3.23 -19.78 -7.49
CA LYS A 118 1.84 -19.52 -7.87
C LYS A 118 1.57 -18.03 -7.91
N ASP A 119 0.72 -17.61 -8.85
CA ASP A 119 0.20 -16.24 -8.90
C ASP A 119 -1.01 -16.10 -7.99
N ASP A 120 -0.77 -16.10 -6.67
CA ASP A 120 -1.76 -16.07 -5.62
C ASP A 120 -1.30 -15.15 -4.48
N LEU A 121 -2.23 -14.43 -3.84
CA LEU A 121 -1.94 -13.58 -2.69
C LEU A 121 -1.34 -14.34 -1.50
N TYR A 122 -1.70 -15.63 -1.33
CA TYR A 122 -1.14 -16.49 -0.28
C TYR A 122 0.27 -17.01 -0.59
N ALA A 123 0.74 -16.84 -1.83
CA ALA A 123 2.09 -17.22 -2.25
C ALA A 123 3.12 -16.09 -2.09
N ARG A 124 2.74 -14.96 -1.48
CA ARG A 124 3.63 -13.82 -1.25
C ARG A 124 4.70 -14.17 -0.23
N ILE A 125 5.96 -13.96 -0.59
CA ILE A 125 7.12 -14.17 0.28
C ILE A 125 7.74 -12.88 0.80
N ILE A 126 7.50 -11.76 0.11
CA ILE A 126 7.92 -10.45 0.55
C ILE A 126 6.89 -9.41 0.07
N VAL A 127 6.54 -8.48 0.94
CA VAL A 127 5.59 -7.39 0.66
C VAL A 127 6.12 -6.08 1.24
N ALA A 128 6.13 -5.02 0.45
CA ALA A 128 6.32 -3.66 0.91
C ALA A 128 4.99 -2.92 0.82
N GLY A 129 4.49 -2.39 1.94
CA GLY A 129 3.19 -1.73 2.02
C GLY A 129 3.14 -0.42 1.22
N GLY A 130 2.00 -0.12 0.60
CA GLY A 130 1.71 1.17 -0.03
C GLY A 130 1.32 2.23 1.00
N GLY A 131 1.52 3.50 0.68
CA GLY A 131 1.09 4.62 1.50
C GLY A 131 -0.38 4.96 1.33
N GLY A 132 -1.05 5.47 2.37
CA GLY A 132 -2.40 6.03 2.28
C GLY A 132 -2.41 7.36 1.51
N SER A 133 -3.57 7.73 0.92
CA SER A 133 -3.72 9.05 0.31
C SER A 133 -3.87 10.14 1.37
N ASP A 134 -3.54 11.39 1.01
CA ASP A 134 -3.83 12.52 1.89
C ASP A 134 -5.35 12.71 2.09
N GLY A 135 -5.70 13.43 3.13
CA GLY A 135 -7.06 13.92 3.38
C GLY A 135 -7.29 15.30 2.75
N ALA A 136 -7.83 16.23 3.53
CA ALA A 136 -7.97 17.64 3.14
C ALA A 136 -6.63 18.39 3.18
N THR A 137 -6.68 19.69 2.98
CA THR A 137 -5.56 20.61 2.70
C THR A 137 -4.39 20.59 3.68
N THR A 138 -4.51 19.97 4.86
CA THR A 138 -3.47 19.93 5.90
C THR A 138 -3.14 18.54 6.42
N ARG A 139 -3.79 17.48 5.91
CA ARG A 139 -3.70 16.13 6.48
C ARG A 139 -3.00 15.17 5.52
N MET A 140 -1.82 14.69 5.93
CA MET A 140 -1.02 13.75 5.15
C MET A 140 -1.61 12.33 5.19
N GLY A 141 -1.44 11.59 4.10
CA GLY A 141 -1.60 10.13 4.11
C GLY A 141 -0.50 9.46 4.94
N MET A 142 -0.82 8.32 5.54
CA MET A 142 0.13 7.58 6.36
C MET A 142 1.05 6.69 5.52
N TYR A 143 2.28 6.52 5.99
CA TYR A 143 3.29 5.73 5.31
C TYR A 143 2.96 4.23 5.29
N GLY A 144 3.33 3.54 4.22
CA GLY A 144 3.41 2.08 4.19
C GLY A 144 4.55 1.62 5.10
N GLY A 145 4.31 0.59 5.89
CA GLY A 145 5.25 0.16 6.92
C GLY A 145 5.99 -1.13 6.60
N GLY A 146 6.84 -1.50 7.54
CA GLY A 146 7.41 -2.83 7.69
C GLY A 146 6.36 -3.77 8.31
N LEU A 147 6.44 -4.11 9.61
CA LEU A 147 5.43 -4.94 10.27
C LEU A 147 4.07 -4.24 10.37
N GLU A 148 4.05 -2.92 10.53
CA GLU A 148 2.83 -2.13 10.66
C GLU A 148 2.89 -0.90 9.75
N GLY A 149 1.78 -0.58 9.10
CA GLY A 149 1.58 0.66 8.39
C GLY A 149 1.29 1.82 9.33
N GLY A 150 1.52 3.05 8.86
CA GLY A 150 1.23 4.25 9.64
C GLY A 150 -0.25 4.42 9.91
N THR A 151 -0.57 4.87 11.13
CA THR A 151 -1.92 5.21 11.59
C THR A 151 -1.99 6.70 11.91
N THR A 152 -3.11 7.36 11.59
CA THR A 152 -3.34 8.73 12.03
C THR A 152 -3.59 8.78 13.54
N THR A 153 -2.83 9.59 14.26
CA THR A 153 -2.80 9.61 15.74
C THR A 153 -3.83 10.55 16.35
N GLU A 154 -4.75 11.11 15.60
CA GLU A 154 -5.66 12.13 16.11
C GLU A 154 -6.91 11.58 16.80
N SER A 155 -7.31 12.29 17.85
CA SER A 155 -8.18 11.87 18.95
C SER A 155 -9.68 11.66 18.64
N CYS A 156 -10.14 11.74 17.41
CA CYS A 156 -11.58 11.70 17.11
C CYS A 156 -12.08 10.43 16.38
N GLY A 157 -11.31 9.34 16.32
CA GLY A 157 -11.78 8.05 15.79
C GLY A 157 -12.07 8.00 14.28
N SER A 158 -11.82 9.07 13.54
CA SER A 158 -12.11 9.19 12.09
C SER A 158 -10.88 9.00 11.19
N GLY A 159 -9.70 8.79 11.74
CA GLY A 159 -8.44 8.61 10.98
C GLY A 159 -8.33 7.26 10.28
N GLY A 160 -7.43 7.17 9.31
CA GLY A 160 -7.05 5.90 8.68
C GLY A 160 -6.10 5.10 9.57
N TYR A 161 -6.38 3.83 9.78
CA TYR A 161 -5.57 2.91 10.58
C TYR A 161 -4.64 2.11 9.69
N GLY A 162 -3.39 1.94 10.14
CA GLY A 162 -2.40 1.12 9.46
C GLY A 162 -2.77 -0.36 9.43
N GLY A 163 -2.38 -1.06 8.38
CA GLY A 163 -2.40 -2.53 8.33
C GLY A 163 -1.37 -3.12 9.30
N THR A 164 -1.66 -4.29 9.86
CA THR A 164 -0.76 -5.05 10.74
C THR A 164 -0.43 -6.41 10.12
N GLN A 165 0.20 -7.31 10.85
CA GLN A 165 0.49 -8.68 10.39
C GLN A 165 -0.74 -9.60 10.42
N THR A 166 -1.77 -9.25 11.19
CA THR A 166 -2.96 -10.09 11.44
C THR A 166 -4.26 -9.45 11.00
N GLY A 167 -4.22 -8.22 10.50
CA GLY A 167 -5.40 -7.48 10.10
C GLY A 167 -5.19 -5.97 10.18
N ASN A 168 -6.28 -5.28 10.46
CA ASN A 168 -6.33 -3.85 10.66
C ASN A 168 -7.16 -3.60 11.92
N THR A 169 -6.71 -2.70 12.79
CA THR A 169 -7.33 -2.45 14.10
C THR A 169 -8.75 -1.91 14.03
N TRP A 170 -9.21 -1.48 12.87
CA TRP A 170 -10.57 -0.95 12.73
C TRP A 170 -11.65 -2.05 12.64
N LEU A 171 -11.28 -3.30 12.39
CA LEU A 171 -12.23 -4.42 12.41
C LEU A 171 -12.81 -4.74 13.81
N THR A 172 -12.25 -4.14 14.87
CA THR A 172 -12.65 -4.44 16.26
C THR A 172 -13.57 -3.41 16.92
N THR A 173 -13.78 -2.25 16.32
CA THR A 173 -14.70 -1.24 16.84
C THR A 173 -15.93 -1.12 15.94
N THR A 174 -17.07 -1.56 16.45
CA THR A 174 -18.39 -1.35 15.88
C THR A 174 -18.67 0.15 15.80
N GLN A 175 -18.28 0.77 14.70
CA GLN A 175 -18.79 2.10 14.38
C GLN A 175 -20.21 1.93 13.82
N THR A 176 -21.19 1.96 14.73
CA THR A 176 -22.58 2.20 14.40
C THR A 176 -22.73 3.67 13.98
N THR A 177 -22.33 4.00 12.78
CA THR A 177 -22.63 5.31 12.23
C THR A 177 -23.61 5.13 11.08
N SER A 178 -24.70 5.86 11.19
CA SER A 178 -25.68 6.14 10.16
C SER A 178 -25.01 6.82 8.95
N ALA A 179 -24.10 6.13 8.29
CA ALA A 179 -23.52 6.57 7.04
C ALA A 179 -24.33 5.96 5.90
N THR A 180 -25.14 6.74 5.27
CA THR A 180 -25.77 6.50 3.94
C THR A 180 -24.71 6.44 2.83
N SER A 181 -23.49 6.04 3.13
CA SER A 181 -22.37 6.03 2.21
C SER A 181 -21.99 4.59 1.84
N THR A 182 -22.08 4.31 0.55
CA THR A 182 -21.75 3.02 -0.09
C THR A 182 -20.24 2.74 -0.17
N SER A 183 -19.39 3.51 0.50
CA SER A 183 -17.94 3.34 0.46
C SER A 183 -17.48 2.39 1.57
N ASN A 184 -16.87 1.30 1.18
CA ASN A 184 -16.27 0.34 2.09
C ASN A 184 -14.89 0.83 2.57
N CYS A 185 -14.83 1.46 3.74
CA CYS A 185 -13.59 2.01 4.32
C CYS A 185 -12.68 0.94 4.90
N TYR A 186 -13.15 -0.31 4.96
CA TYR A 186 -12.40 -1.43 5.49
C TYR A 186 -11.29 -1.86 4.54
N ALA A 187 -10.16 -2.19 5.13
CA ALA A 187 -9.05 -2.83 4.46
C ALA A 187 -9.04 -4.34 4.75
N GLY A 188 -8.28 -5.09 4.00
CA GLY A 188 -8.14 -6.52 4.17
C GLY A 188 -6.79 -7.05 3.71
N PHE A 189 -6.70 -8.37 3.65
CA PHE A 189 -5.53 -9.06 3.15
C PHE A 189 -5.29 -8.72 1.68
N GLY A 190 -4.20 -8.01 1.41
CA GLY A 190 -3.82 -7.60 0.06
C GLY A 190 -4.39 -6.27 -0.43
N PHE A 191 -5.32 -5.63 0.28
CA PHE A 191 -5.95 -4.40 -0.22
C PHE A 191 -6.22 -3.36 0.87
N GLY A 192 -6.09 -2.08 0.51
CA GLY A 192 -6.41 -0.92 1.32
C GLY A 192 -7.90 -0.55 1.27
N GLY A 193 -8.37 0.05 2.35
CA GLY A 193 -9.75 0.55 2.46
C GLY A 193 -9.99 1.76 1.57
N ASN A 194 -11.21 1.89 1.07
CA ASN A 194 -11.61 3.05 0.27
C ASN A 194 -11.79 4.28 1.15
N GLY A 195 -11.55 5.47 0.62
CA GLY A 195 -11.89 6.71 1.32
C GLY A 195 -13.39 6.81 1.52
N CYS A 196 -13.86 6.93 2.77
CA CYS A 196 -15.27 7.09 3.06
C CYS A 196 -15.78 8.44 2.56
N TYR A 197 -17.02 8.47 2.09
CA TYR A 197 -17.67 9.68 1.60
C TYR A 197 -18.82 10.08 2.53
N SER A 198 -18.91 11.36 2.84
CA SER A 198 -20.15 11.98 3.34
C SER A 198 -20.43 13.26 2.55
N SER A 199 -21.63 13.78 2.64
CA SER A 199 -22.03 15.02 1.96
C SER A 199 -21.21 16.25 2.36
N SER A 200 -20.41 16.15 3.40
CA SER A 200 -19.69 17.28 4.01
C SER A 200 -18.18 17.05 4.19
N GLY A 201 -17.58 15.97 3.67
CA GLY A 201 -16.17 15.72 3.94
C GLY A 201 -15.44 14.77 2.99
N TYR A 202 -14.11 14.83 3.00
CA TYR A 202 -13.20 14.18 2.06
C TYR A 202 -12.14 13.33 2.76
N ALA A 203 -12.42 12.06 2.98
CA ALA A 203 -11.55 11.14 3.68
C ALA A 203 -10.49 10.50 2.76
N GLY A 204 -9.30 10.23 3.24
CA GLY A 204 -8.22 9.56 2.49
C GLY A 204 -8.47 8.07 2.31
N ALA A 205 -7.95 7.48 1.25
CA ALA A 205 -7.97 6.04 0.99
C ALA A 205 -6.72 5.35 1.55
N GLY A 206 -6.85 4.11 2.00
CA GLY A 206 -5.76 3.33 2.57
C GLY A 206 -4.82 2.73 1.51
N GLY A 207 -3.56 2.50 1.88
CA GLY A 207 -2.56 1.81 1.07
C GLY A 207 -2.73 0.28 1.09
N GLY A 208 -2.35 -0.39 0.00
CA GLY A 208 -2.28 -1.86 -0.06
C GLY A 208 -1.12 -2.41 0.78
N GLY A 209 -1.15 -3.71 1.12
CA GLY A 209 -0.11 -4.31 1.97
C GLY A 209 -0.25 -5.81 2.11
N TRP A 210 0.52 -6.42 3.05
CA TRP A 210 0.20 -7.74 3.56
C TRP A 210 -1.22 -7.73 4.10
N TYR A 211 -1.51 -6.79 5.04
CA TYR A 211 -2.83 -6.22 5.21
C TYR A 211 -2.79 -4.74 4.85
N GLY A 212 -3.83 -4.26 4.20
CA GLY A 212 -3.92 -2.86 3.82
C GLY A 212 -4.27 -1.95 5.00
N GLY A 213 -3.97 -0.66 4.86
CA GLY A 213 -4.48 0.38 5.75
C GLY A 213 -5.94 0.71 5.46
N SER A 214 -6.71 1.12 6.47
CA SER A 214 -8.09 1.55 6.26
C SER A 214 -8.17 2.91 5.56
N GLY A 215 -9.29 3.16 4.89
CA GLY A 215 -9.70 4.52 4.60
C GLY A 215 -10.00 5.28 5.88
N SER A 216 -9.98 6.60 5.82
CA SER A 216 -10.46 7.46 6.90
C SER A 216 -11.94 7.79 6.72
N TYR A 217 -12.54 8.38 7.75
CA TYR A 217 -13.93 8.82 7.76
C TYR A 217 -14.00 10.36 7.91
N PRO A 218 -14.86 11.07 7.15
CA PRO A 218 -15.04 12.50 7.33
C PRO A 218 -15.85 12.76 8.62
N ASP A 219 -15.41 13.70 9.44
CA ASP A 219 -16.07 14.03 10.70
C ASP A 219 -17.21 15.06 10.58
N GLY A 220 -17.46 15.53 9.35
CA GLY A 220 -18.58 16.45 9.08
C GLY A 220 -18.24 17.93 9.23
N SER A 221 -17.02 18.29 9.64
CA SER A 221 -16.61 19.70 9.84
C SER A 221 -16.02 20.37 8.59
N GLY A 222 -15.95 19.69 7.46
CA GLY A 222 -15.53 20.22 6.15
C GLY A 222 -14.03 20.49 5.98
N ASP A 223 -13.31 20.80 7.02
CA ASP A 223 -11.88 21.14 7.01
C ASP A 223 -10.96 20.08 7.65
N ASP A 224 -11.51 19.07 8.31
CA ASP A 224 -10.77 18.08 9.10
C ASP A 224 -10.68 16.69 8.46
N ASP A 225 -10.72 16.64 7.14
CA ASP A 225 -10.60 15.38 6.39
C ASP A 225 -9.23 14.72 6.56
N ARG A 226 -9.23 13.49 7.01
CA ARG A 226 -8.02 12.77 7.43
C ARG A 226 -7.44 11.92 6.34
N GLY A 227 -6.11 11.71 6.40
CA GLY A 227 -5.39 10.81 5.52
C GLY A 227 -5.76 9.35 5.78
N GLY A 228 -5.64 8.52 4.75
CA GLY A 228 -5.77 7.07 4.85
C GLY A 228 -4.60 6.43 5.56
N GLY A 229 -4.80 5.25 6.15
CA GLY A 229 -3.77 4.43 6.76
C GLY A 229 -2.81 3.82 5.74
N GLY A 230 -1.58 3.53 6.14
CA GLY A 230 -0.62 2.79 5.31
C GLY A 230 -0.80 1.28 5.42
N GLY A 231 -0.44 0.54 4.37
CA GLY A 231 -0.41 -0.93 4.41
C GLY A 231 0.82 -1.47 5.15
N SER A 232 0.73 -2.67 5.72
CA SER A 232 1.86 -3.37 6.31
C SER A 232 2.71 -4.07 5.26
N GLY A 233 3.99 -4.26 5.56
CA GLY A 233 4.89 -5.14 4.83
C GLY A 233 4.87 -6.56 5.41
N TYR A 234 5.65 -7.45 4.78
CA TYR A 234 5.85 -8.83 5.21
C TYR A 234 7.17 -9.38 4.64
N VAL A 235 7.83 -10.21 5.39
CA VAL A 235 8.97 -11.02 4.92
C VAL A 235 8.83 -12.40 5.55
N TYR A 236 8.83 -13.43 4.67
CA TYR A 236 8.79 -14.85 5.07
C TYR A 236 10.11 -15.29 5.70
#